data_1ae54b90543ec9fe3a52fff0463a1814
#
_entry.id   1ae54b90543ec9fe3a52fff0463a1814
#
_cell.length_a   1.000
_cell.length_b   1.000
_cell.length_c   1.000
_cell.angle_alpha   90.00
_cell.angle_beta   90.00
_cell.angle_gamma   90.00
#
_symmetry.space_group_name_H-M   'P 1'
#
loop_
_entity.id
_entity.type
_entity.pdbx_description
1 polymer ?
#
loop_
_entity_poly.entity_id
_entity_poly.type
_entity_poly.pdbx_seq_one_letter_code
_entity_poly.pdbx_strand_id
1 'polypeptide(L)'
;MDDKKRTARYWIAFFILAVFLVILFVWNVNAGSIHLSVSEILNIIFRHQGDATAYNIIWEIRLPRILSVIILGGALSVSGFLLQTFFNNPIAGPFVLGISSGAKLVVALLMIYFLSRSISMGSAAMIIAAFIGSMISMGFVLLVAKKVHNMSMLVISGVMIGYICSAVTDFVVTFADDSNIVNLHNWSLGSFSGMSWGNVKVMAIVVLLTMVIVFFMSKPIGAYQLGEVYAQNMGVNIKLFRIGLILLSSILSACVTAFAGPISFVGIAVPHIVKSLLKTARPLLVIPACFLGGAVFCLFCDLIARTVFAPTELSISSVTAVFGAPVVIYIMIRRQKRN
;
A
#
# COMPACT_ATOMS: atom_id res chain seq x y z
N MET A 1 13.43 -31.59 -8.19
CA MET A 1 13.85 -30.92 -6.93
C MET A 1 12.94 -31.46 -5.83
N ASP A 2 13.52 -32.04 -4.83
CA ASP A 2 12.86 -32.78 -3.75
C ASP A 2 11.74 -31.94 -3.08
N ASP A 3 10.53 -32.46 -2.97
CA ASP A 3 9.38 -31.74 -2.38
C ASP A 3 9.67 -31.26 -0.96
N LYS A 4 10.47 -32.02 -0.21
CA LYS A 4 10.94 -31.65 1.13
C LYS A 4 11.79 -30.36 1.10
N LYS A 5 12.72 -30.22 0.13
CA LYS A 5 13.56 -29.01 0.01
C LYS A 5 12.75 -27.78 -0.38
N ARG A 6 11.68 -27.99 -1.17
CA ARG A 6 10.77 -26.89 -1.56
C ARG A 6 9.93 -26.42 -0.38
N THR A 7 9.37 -27.33 0.37
CA THR A 7 8.59 -27.02 1.58
C THR A 7 9.44 -26.37 2.66
N ALA A 8 10.65 -26.88 2.90
CA ALA A 8 11.60 -26.27 3.84
C ALA A 8 11.91 -24.80 3.47
N ARG A 9 12.10 -24.50 2.17
CA ARG A 9 12.32 -23.12 1.71
C ARG A 9 11.15 -22.20 2.03
N TYR A 10 9.91 -22.66 1.89
CA TYR A 10 8.73 -21.85 2.22
C TYR A 10 8.70 -21.50 3.70
N TRP A 11 8.92 -22.49 4.57
CA TRP A 11 9.00 -22.27 6.01
C TRP A 11 10.13 -21.32 6.40
N ILE A 12 11.31 -21.49 5.80
CA ILE A 12 12.46 -20.58 6.03
C ILE A 12 12.11 -19.16 5.59
N ALA A 13 11.49 -18.97 4.42
CA ALA A 13 11.11 -17.64 3.94
C ALA A 13 10.09 -16.96 4.84
N PHE A 14 9.05 -17.66 5.29
CA PHE A 14 8.08 -17.12 6.25
C PHE A 14 8.71 -16.84 7.60
N PHE A 15 9.60 -17.71 8.07
CA PHE A 15 10.33 -17.50 9.32
C PHE A 15 11.21 -16.24 9.24
N ILE A 16 11.95 -16.06 8.15
CA ILE A 16 12.76 -14.85 7.92
C ILE A 16 11.87 -13.60 7.93
N LEU A 17 10.76 -13.59 7.21
CA LEU A 17 9.84 -12.45 7.19
C LEU A 17 9.25 -12.16 8.58
N ALA A 18 8.88 -13.19 9.34
CA ALA A 18 8.36 -13.06 10.70
C ALA A 18 9.43 -12.51 11.66
N VAL A 19 10.65 -13.00 11.58
CA VAL A 19 11.79 -12.51 12.41
C VAL A 19 12.07 -11.04 12.10
N PHE A 20 12.16 -10.66 10.81
CA PHE A 20 12.35 -9.25 10.44
C PHE A 20 11.18 -8.37 10.89
N LEU A 21 9.94 -8.85 10.79
CA LEU A 21 8.77 -8.13 11.28
C LEU A 21 8.89 -7.84 12.79
N VAL A 22 9.24 -8.85 13.59
CA VAL A 22 9.41 -8.70 15.05
C VAL A 22 10.57 -7.75 15.36
N ILE A 23 11.72 -7.92 14.73
CA ILE A 23 12.88 -7.05 14.94
C ILE A 23 12.53 -5.59 14.62
N LEU A 24 11.93 -5.34 13.46
CA LEU A 24 11.55 -4.00 13.05
C LEU A 24 10.41 -3.43 13.91
N PHE A 25 9.47 -4.26 14.36
CA PHE A 25 8.44 -3.84 15.31
C PHE A 25 9.07 -3.33 16.61
N VAL A 26 9.93 -4.14 17.24
CA VAL A 26 10.63 -3.77 18.48
C VAL A 26 11.48 -2.51 18.26
N TRP A 27 12.19 -2.43 17.15
CA TRP A 27 13.02 -1.27 16.85
C TRP A 27 12.16 -0.01 16.64
N ASN A 28 11.04 -0.10 15.91
CA ASN A 28 10.12 1.01 15.71
C ASN A 28 9.45 1.48 17.01
N VAL A 29 9.14 0.55 17.94
CA VAL A 29 8.61 0.92 19.25
C VAL A 29 9.65 1.69 20.07
N ASN A 30 10.92 1.32 19.97
CA ASN A 30 12.00 1.97 20.73
C ASN A 30 12.52 3.27 20.07
N ALA A 31 12.42 3.37 18.73
CA ALA A 31 12.92 4.54 17.99
C ALA A 31 12.07 5.79 18.25
N GLY A 32 12.71 6.89 18.62
CA GLY A 32 12.09 8.19 18.85
C GLY A 32 12.88 9.04 19.83
N SER A 33 12.39 10.24 20.13
CA SER A 33 13.06 11.23 21.01
C SER A 33 13.19 10.80 22.48
N ILE A 34 12.36 9.85 22.92
CA ILE A 34 12.42 9.30 24.28
C ILE A 34 12.91 7.86 24.19
N HIS A 35 14.08 7.60 24.79
CA HIS A 35 14.65 6.27 24.91
C HIS A 35 14.04 5.57 26.14
N LEU A 36 13.33 4.47 25.88
CA LEU A 36 12.74 3.63 26.91
C LEU A 36 13.46 2.28 26.92
N SER A 37 13.67 1.71 28.08
CA SER A 37 14.21 0.36 28.19
C SER A 37 13.22 -0.67 27.66
N VAL A 38 13.71 -1.80 27.16
CA VAL A 38 12.86 -2.88 26.64
C VAL A 38 11.91 -3.39 27.73
N SER A 39 12.35 -3.41 29.00
CA SER A 39 11.51 -3.80 30.14
C SER A 39 10.36 -2.83 30.39
N GLU A 40 10.59 -1.53 30.27
CA GLU A 40 9.54 -0.51 30.39
C GLU A 40 8.53 -0.64 29.26
N ILE A 41 8.98 -0.81 28.02
CA ILE A 41 8.12 -1.03 26.85
C ILE A 41 7.22 -2.25 27.06
N LEU A 42 7.77 -3.38 27.51
CA LEU A 42 6.99 -4.59 27.79
C LEU A 42 5.99 -4.39 28.93
N ASN A 43 6.38 -3.70 30.00
CA ASN A 43 5.46 -3.37 31.10
C ASN A 43 4.31 -2.46 30.65
N ILE A 44 4.59 -1.46 29.80
CA ILE A 44 3.57 -0.57 29.26
C ILE A 44 2.61 -1.35 28.33
N ILE A 45 3.14 -2.20 27.44
CA ILE A 45 2.31 -2.93 26.46
C ILE A 45 1.45 -4.00 27.13
N PHE A 46 2.02 -4.80 28.07
CA PHE A 46 1.32 -5.96 28.61
C PHE A 46 0.66 -5.71 29.97
N ARG A 47 1.21 -4.81 30.79
CA ARG A 47 0.71 -4.56 32.14
C ARG A 47 0.03 -3.21 32.29
N HIS A 48 0.07 -2.36 31.26
CA HIS A 48 -0.45 -0.98 31.28
C HIS A 48 0.13 -0.16 32.48
N GLN A 49 1.38 -0.45 32.86
CA GLN A 49 2.07 0.20 33.99
C GLN A 49 3.30 0.95 33.44
N GLY A 50 3.44 2.20 33.87
CA GLY A 50 4.57 3.05 33.50
C GLY A 50 4.27 4.53 33.79
N ASP A 51 5.24 5.40 33.51
CA ASP A 51 5.02 6.83 33.55
C ASP A 51 3.95 7.24 32.54
N ALA A 52 3.05 8.16 32.93
CA ALA A 52 1.91 8.59 32.11
C ALA A 52 2.35 9.12 30.74
N THR A 53 3.48 9.82 30.68
CA THR A 53 4.03 10.36 29.43
C THR A 53 4.54 9.23 28.52
N ALA A 54 5.28 8.28 29.08
CA ALA A 54 5.78 7.12 28.34
C ALA A 54 4.63 6.22 27.85
N TYR A 55 3.61 6.03 28.68
CA TYR A 55 2.41 5.29 28.32
C TYR A 55 1.70 5.93 27.11
N ASN A 56 1.42 7.24 27.17
CA ASN A 56 0.76 7.95 26.08
C ASN A 56 1.57 7.91 24.77
N ILE A 57 2.89 8.06 24.84
CA ILE A 57 3.76 7.99 23.66
C ILE A 57 3.71 6.61 23.02
N ILE A 58 3.82 5.54 23.80
CA ILE A 58 3.79 4.19 23.26
C ILE A 58 2.39 3.84 22.75
N TRP A 59 1.37 4.04 23.60
CA TRP A 59 0.03 3.53 23.34
C TRP A 59 -0.76 4.36 22.34
N GLU A 60 -0.69 5.71 22.44
CA GLU A 60 -1.50 6.60 21.59
C GLU A 60 -0.78 7.08 20.32
N ILE A 61 0.59 7.03 20.28
CA ILE A 61 1.34 7.53 19.15
C ILE A 61 2.06 6.40 18.41
N ARG A 62 2.93 5.63 19.11
CA ARG A 62 3.81 4.67 18.43
C ARG A 62 3.07 3.43 17.96
N LEU A 63 2.26 2.79 18.81
CA LEU A 63 1.54 1.56 18.45
C LEU A 63 0.54 1.76 17.30
N PRO A 64 -0.34 2.79 17.31
CA PRO A 64 -1.22 3.02 16.16
C PRO A 64 -0.46 3.27 14.85
N ARG A 65 0.65 4.02 14.90
CA ARG A 65 1.51 4.23 13.72
C ARG A 65 2.08 2.92 13.22
N ILE A 66 2.72 2.12 14.05
CA ILE A 66 3.35 0.84 13.68
C ILE A 66 2.33 -0.13 13.09
N LEU A 67 1.16 -0.27 13.74
CA LEU A 67 0.09 -1.12 13.23
C LEU A 67 -0.44 -0.63 11.88
N SER A 68 -0.58 0.69 11.70
CA SER A 68 -0.95 1.29 10.41
C SER A 68 0.07 0.96 9.32
N VAL A 69 1.36 1.08 9.61
CA VAL A 69 2.45 0.72 8.68
C VAL A 69 2.37 -0.75 8.27
N ILE A 70 2.14 -1.66 9.22
CA ILE A 70 2.00 -3.11 8.96
C ILE A 70 0.81 -3.37 8.05
N ILE A 71 -0.36 -2.86 8.40
CA ILE A 71 -1.62 -3.10 7.70
C ILE A 71 -1.57 -2.51 6.29
N LEU A 72 -1.18 -1.24 6.17
CA LEU A 72 -1.18 -0.53 4.89
C LEU A 72 -0.03 -0.95 3.98
N GLY A 73 1.15 -1.24 4.54
CA GLY A 73 2.29 -1.78 3.79
C GLY A 73 1.97 -3.16 3.19
N GLY A 74 1.36 -4.04 3.99
CA GLY A 74 0.86 -5.33 3.54
C GLY A 74 -0.20 -5.20 2.45
N ALA A 75 -1.19 -4.33 2.67
CA ALA A 75 -2.26 -4.05 1.71
C ALA A 75 -1.73 -3.57 0.36
N LEU A 76 -0.79 -2.63 0.36
CA LEU A 76 -0.22 -2.06 -0.86
C LEU A 76 0.59 -3.09 -1.66
N SER A 77 1.34 -3.96 -0.97
CA SER A 77 2.07 -5.05 -1.61
C SER A 77 1.13 -6.06 -2.27
N VAL A 78 0.05 -6.46 -1.58
CA VAL A 78 -0.94 -7.38 -2.16
C VAL A 78 -1.69 -6.73 -3.31
N SER A 79 -2.09 -5.46 -3.19
CA SER A 79 -2.67 -4.69 -4.29
C SER A 79 -1.78 -4.74 -5.54
N GLY A 80 -0.48 -4.51 -5.37
CA GLY A 80 0.49 -4.62 -6.45
C GLY A 80 0.57 -6.03 -7.06
N PHE A 81 0.56 -7.07 -6.23
CA PHE A 81 0.54 -8.45 -6.71
C PHE A 81 -0.69 -8.76 -7.57
N LEU A 82 -1.88 -8.29 -7.17
CA LEU A 82 -3.11 -8.45 -7.94
C LEU A 82 -3.03 -7.76 -9.30
N LEU A 83 -2.51 -6.52 -9.35
CA LEU A 83 -2.36 -5.79 -10.62
C LEU A 83 -1.28 -6.39 -11.51
N GLN A 84 -0.15 -6.83 -10.96
CA GLN A 84 0.86 -7.55 -11.72
C GLN A 84 0.29 -8.82 -12.35
N THR A 85 -0.59 -9.53 -11.63
CA THR A 85 -1.28 -10.71 -12.16
C THR A 85 -2.28 -10.33 -13.24
N PHE A 86 -3.09 -9.30 -12.99
CA PHE A 86 -4.10 -8.83 -13.94
C PHE A 86 -3.49 -8.37 -15.27
N PHE A 87 -2.47 -7.53 -15.21
CA PHE A 87 -1.79 -7.02 -16.40
C PHE A 87 -0.78 -7.99 -17.02
N ASN A 88 -0.52 -9.11 -16.36
CA ASN A 88 0.60 -10.02 -16.68
C ASN A 88 1.92 -9.24 -16.86
N ASN A 89 2.08 -8.18 -16.09
CA ASN A 89 3.19 -7.25 -16.17
C ASN A 89 3.81 -7.01 -14.79
N PRO A 90 5.10 -7.31 -14.60
CA PRO A 90 5.77 -7.20 -13.31
C PRO A 90 5.90 -5.77 -12.78
N ILE A 91 5.85 -4.77 -13.64
CA ILE A 91 5.96 -3.36 -13.25
C ILE A 91 4.59 -2.68 -13.05
N ALA A 92 3.49 -3.43 -13.20
CA ALA A 92 2.17 -2.88 -12.91
C ALA A 92 2.01 -2.62 -11.40
N GLY A 93 1.50 -1.46 -11.07
CA GLY A 93 1.24 -1.04 -9.70
C GLY A 93 0.02 -0.14 -9.59
N PRO A 94 -0.47 0.13 -8.36
CA PRO A 94 -1.68 0.91 -8.14
C PRO A 94 -1.67 2.32 -8.73
N PHE A 95 -0.48 2.93 -8.81
CA PHE A 95 -0.30 4.27 -9.38
C PHE A 95 -0.70 4.36 -10.86
N VAL A 96 -0.49 3.27 -11.60
CA VAL A 96 -0.77 3.20 -13.04
C VAL A 96 -2.27 3.37 -13.36
N LEU A 97 -3.15 3.08 -12.39
CA LEU A 97 -4.60 3.20 -12.54
C LEU A 97 -5.15 4.59 -12.19
N GLY A 98 -4.29 5.58 -11.91
CA GLY A 98 -4.72 6.94 -11.56
C GLY A 98 -5.44 7.06 -10.20
N ILE A 99 -5.41 6.02 -9.36
CA ILE A 99 -6.11 5.96 -8.07
C ILE A 99 -5.65 7.10 -7.15
N SER A 100 -4.35 7.32 -7.05
CA SER A 100 -3.77 8.38 -6.22
C SER A 100 -4.06 9.78 -6.76
N SER A 101 -4.08 9.97 -8.08
CA SER A 101 -4.43 11.24 -8.70
C SER A 101 -5.90 11.60 -8.48
N GLY A 102 -6.81 10.61 -8.57
CA GLY A 102 -8.21 10.79 -8.24
C GLY A 102 -8.43 11.13 -6.77
N ALA A 103 -7.71 10.48 -5.87
CA ALA A 103 -7.72 10.84 -4.45
C ALA A 103 -7.29 12.29 -4.22
N LYS A 104 -6.16 12.70 -4.81
CA LYS A 104 -5.61 14.06 -4.70
C LYS A 104 -6.59 15.11 -5.22
N LEU A 105 -7.25 14.84 -6.35
CA LEU A 105 -8.25 15.73 -6.92
C LEU A 105 -9.41 15.99 -5.95
N VAL A 106 -10.03 14.95 -5.39
CA VAL A 106 -11.19 15.13 -4.50
C VAL A 106 -10.77 15.76 -3.17
N VAL A 107 -9.57 15.44 -2.66
CA VAL A 107 -9.01 16.11 -1.47
C VAL A 107 -8.81 17.60 -1.74
N ALA A 108 -8.23 17.98 -2.89
CA ALA A 108 -8.02 19.37 -3.27
C ALA A 108 -9.34 20.15 -3.39
N LEU A 109 -10.33 19.57 -4.06
CA LEU A 109 -11.66 20.17 -4.21
C LEU A 109 -12.32 20.41 -2.85
N LEU A 110 -12.26 19.44 -1.94
CA LEU A 110 -12.82 19.58 -0.61
C LEU A 110 -12.05 20.58 0.26
N MET A 111 -10.72 20.58 0.20
CA MET A 111 -9.92 21.58 0.93
C MET A 111 -10.33 23.00 0.54
N ILE A 112 -10.46 23.31 -0.74
CA ILE A 112 -10.89 24.63 -1.21
C ILE A 112 -12.34 24.95 -0.81
N TYR A 113 -13.24 23.96 -0.91
CA TYR A 113 -14.64 24.14 -0.52
C TYR A 113 -14.79 24.46 0.97
N PHE A 114 -14.08 23.75 1.86
CA PHE A 114 -14.14 23.99 3.31
C PHE A 114 -13.50 25.32 3.67
N LEU A 115 -12.42 25.69 3.01
CA LEU A 115 -11.75 26.95 3.25
C LEU A 115 -12.62 28.15 2.88
N SER A 116 -13.29 28.12 1.72
CA SER A 116 -14.20 29.21 1.31
C SER A 116 -15.29 29.51 2.35
N ARG A 117 -15.49 28.59 3.32
CA ARG A 117 -16.41 28.72 4.45
C ARG A 117 -15.71 28.93 5.80
N SER A 118 -14.39 29.16 5.81
CA SER A 118 -13.59 29.31 7.04
C SER A 118 -13.69 28.12 8.01
N ILE A 119 -13.90 26.90 7.48
CA ILE A 119 -14.00 25.66 8.26
C ILE A 119 -12.72 24.86 8.04
N SER A 120 -12.05 24.47 9.13
CA SER A 120 -10.87 23.58 9.03
C SER A 120 -11.31 22.16 8.67
N MET A 121 -10.66 21.57 7.66
CA MET A 121 -10.93 20.20 7.24
C MET A 121 -10.29 19.20 8.21
N GLY A 122 -11.11 18.42 8.90
CA GLY A 122 -10.63 17.35 9.80
C GLY A 122 -10.06 16.15 9.04
N SER A 123 -9.17 15.40 9.70
CA SER A 123 -8.54 14.19 9.11
C SER A 123 -9.55 13.18 8.57
N ALA A 124 -10.68 12.98 9.25
CA ALA A 124 -11.72 12.06 8.79
C ALA A 124 -12.32 12.47 7.44
N ALA A 125 -12.55 13.76 7.22
CA ALA A 125 -13.06 14.27 5.96
C ALA A 125 -12.05 14.07 4.82
N MET A 126 -10.74 14.27 5.09
CA MET A 126 -9.68 14.00 4.12
C MET A 126 -9.61 12.52 3.73
N ILE A 127 -9.72 11.62 4.70
CA ILE A 127 -9.71 10.16 4.46
C ILE A 127 -10.89 9.76 3.56
N ILE A 128 -12.09 10.22 3.89
CA ILE A 128 -13.31 9.94 3.11
C ILE A 128 -13.17 10.53 1.68
N ALA A 129 -12.70 11.77 1.56
CA ALA A 129 -12.47 12.42 0.29
C ALA A 129 -11.49 11.64 -0.61
N ALA A 130 -10.35 11.27 -0.04
CA ALA A 130 -9.32 10.50 -0.75
C ALA A 130 -9.85 9.12 -1.20
N PHE A 131 -10.61 8.45 -0.32
CA PHE A 131 -11.22 7.16 -0.65
C PHE A 131 -12.23 7.29 -1.79
N ILE A 132 -13.14 8.28 -1.73
CA ILE A 132 -14.12 8.55 -2.78
C ILE A 132 -13.43 8.88 -4.09
N GLY A 133 -12.43 9.77 -4.09
CA GLY A 133 -11.67 10.13 -5.29
C GLY A 133 -10.97 8.94 -5.93
N SER A 134 -10.37 8.07 -5.11
CA SER A 134 -9.79 6.81 -5.56
C SER A 134 -10.82 5.90 -6.22
N MET A 135 -12.02 5.77 -5.63
CA MET A 135 -13.10 4.93 -6.16
C MET A 135 -13.68 5.49 -7.45
N ILE A 136 -13.81 6.80 -7.58
CA ILE A 136 -14.25 7.45 -8.83
C ILE A 136 -13.26 7.16 -9.95
N SER A 137 -11.96 7.39 -9.72
CA SER A 137 -10.90 7.11 -10.69
C SER A 137 -10.93 5.64 -11.13
N MET A 138 -11.06 4.72 -10.18
CA MET A 138 -11.18 3.30 -10.46
C MET A 138 -12.45 2.97 -11.25
N GLY A 139 -13.57 3.62 -10.93
CA GLY A 139 -14.82 3.47 -11.69
C GLY A 139 -14.63 3.77 -13.17
N PHE A 140 -13.93 4.85 -13.53
CA PHE A 140 -13.58 5.16 -14.92
C PHE A 140 -12.71 4.07 -15.55
N VAL A 141 -11.69 3.58 -14.85
CA VAL A 141 -10.84 2.46 -15.35
C VAL A 141 -11.70 1.22 -15.62
N LEU A 142 -12.63 0.88 -14.74
CA LEU A 142 -13.54 -0.26 -14.91
C LEU A 142 -14.50 -0.07 -16.11
N LEU A 143 -14.98 1.15 -16.34
CA LEU A 143 -15.81 1.47 -17.51
C LEU A 143 -15.02 1.25 -18.81
N VAL A 144 -13.77 1.71 -18.85
CA VAL A 144 -12.88 1.48 -19.98
C VAL A 144 -12.55 0.00 -20.15
N ALA A 145 -12.30 -0.72 -19.05
CA ALA A 145 -11.99 -2.15 -19.05
C ALA A 145 -13.11 -3.02 -19.66
N LYS A 146 -14.35 -2.58 -19.58
CA LYS A 146 -15.49 -3.27 -20.25
C LYS A 146 -15.44 -3.18 -21.77
N LYS A 147 -14.84 -2.12 -22.32
CA LYS A 147 -14.81 -1.83 -23.77
C LYS A 147 -13.48 -2.22 -24.41
N VAL A 148 -12.39 -2.25 -23.64
CA VAL A 148 -11.03 -2.47 -24.12
C VAL A 148 -10.55 -3.87 -23.71
N HIS A 149 -10.18 -4.69 -24.70
CA HIS A 149 -9.67 -6.05 -24.45
C HIS A 149 -8.13 -6.09 -24.36
N ASN A 150 -7.47 -5.04 -24.85
CA ASN A 150 -6.00 -4.97 -24.84
C ASN A 150 -5.49 -4.40 -23.51
N MET A 151 -4.65 -5.16 -22.81
CA MET A 151 -4.08 -4.78 -21.51
C MET A 151 -3.23 -3.51 -21.57
N SER A 152 -2.48 -3.29 -22.65
CA SER A 152 -1.68 -2.07 -22.83
C SER A 152 -2.57 -0.83 -22.95
N MET A 153 -3.68 -0.92 -23.67
CA MET A 153 -4.65 0.16 -23.80
C MET A 153 -5.30 0.49 -22.44
N LEU A 154 -5.56 -0.50 -21.61
CA LEU A 154 -6.12 -0.27 -20.28
C LEU A 154 -5.13 0.44 -19.35
N VAL A 155 -3.83 0.09 -19.40
CA VAL A 155 -2.77 0.82 -18.70
C VAL A 155 -2.72 2.27 -19.15
N ILE A 156 -2.69 2.51 -20.46
CA ILE A 156 -2.69 3.88 -21.04
C ILE A 156 -3.91 4.66 -20.55
N SER A 157 -5.09 4.04 -20.57
CA SER A 157 -6.32 4.70 -20.08
C SER A 157 -6.24 5.09 -18.61
N GLY A 158 -5.68 4.23 -17.75
CA GLY A 158 -5.45 4.56 -16.33
C GLY A 158 -4.50 5.74 -16.15
N VAL A 159 -3.41 5.76 -16.91
CA VAL A 159 -2.44 6.87 -16.92
C VAL A 159 -3.11 8.16 -17.42
N MET A 160 -3.90 8.12 -18.47
CA MET A 160 -4.63 9.29 -19.01
C MET A 160 -5.63 9.85 -17.98
N ILE A 161 -6.37 8.98 -17.30
CA ILE A 161 -7.27 9.39 -16.20
C ILE A 161 -6.46 10.08 -15.10
N GLY A 162 -5.29 9.53 -14.75
CA GLY A 162 -4.36 10.14 -13.79
C GLY A 162 -3.94 11.55 -14.21
N TYR A 163 -3.58 11.75 -15.49
CA TYR A 163 -3.22 13.07 -16.02
C TYR A 163 -4.39 14.05 -16.02
N ILE A 164 -5.60 13.61 -16.37
CA ILE A 164 -6.81 14.45 -16.30
C ILE A 164 -7.05 14.89 -14.85
N CYS A 165 -7.01 13.97 -13.89
CA CYS A 165 -7.15 14.30 -12.47
C CYS A 165 -6.08 15.28 -12.00
N SER A 166 -4.82 15.09 -12.41
CA SER A 166 -3.72 15.99 -12.05
C SER A 166 -3.91 17.38 -12.66
N ALA A 167 -4.26 17.47 -13.95
CA ALA A 167 -4.49 18.75 -14.62
C ALA A 167 -5.64 19.54 -13.97
N VAL A 168 -6.75 18.87 -13.62
CA VAL A 168 -7.86 19.51 -12.90
C VAL A 168 -7.43 19.92 -11.50
N THR A 169 -6.61 19.11 -10.81
CA THR A 169 -6.06 19.47 -9.50
C THR A 169 -5.20 20.71 -9.58
N ASP A 170 -4.29 20.78 -10.54
CA ASP A 170 -3.40 21.93 -10.74
C ASP A 170 -4.17 23.20 -11.08
N PHE A 171 -5.22 23.09 -11.91
CA PHE A 171 -6.15 24.19 -12.20
C PHE A 171 -6.85 24.68 -10.93
N VAL A 172 -7.37 23.77 -10.12
CA VAL A 172 -8.09 24.09 -8.87
C VAL A 172 -7.14 24.73 -7.86
N VAL A 173 -5.91 24.22 -7.74
CA VAL A 173 -4.86 24.73 -6.84
C VAL A 173 -4.42 26.15 -7.20
N THR A 174 -4.52 26.57 -8.46
CA THR A 174 -4.21 27.94 -8.89
C THR A 174 -5.06 29.01 -8.18
N PHE A 175 -6.25 28.64 -7.70
CA PHE A 175 -7.17 29.52 -6.97
C PHE A 175 -7.16 29.28 -5.46
N ALA A 176 -6.24 28.43 -4.96
CA ALA A 176 -6.13 28.09 -3.55
C ALA A 176 -5.19 29.05 -2.82
N ASP A 177 -5.40 29.23 -1.52
CA ASP A 177 -4.47 29.95 -0.66
C ASP A 177 -3.18 29.13 -0.42
N ASP A 178 -2.06 29.82 -0.18
CA ASP A 178 -0.74 29.20 0.03
C ASP A 178 -0.76 28.11 1.10
N SER A 179 -1.50 28.29 2.19
CA SER A 179 -1.62 27.32 3.28
C SER A 179 -2.24 25.99 2.80
N ASN A 180 -3.20 26.04 1.88
CA ASN A 180 -3.82 24.84 1.31
C ASN A 180 -2.91 24.14 0.33
N ILE A 181 -2.16 24.90 -0.45
CA ILE A 181 -1.16 24.36 -1.38
C ILE A 181 -0.14 23.57 -0.58
N VAL A 182 0.38 24.13 0.52
CA VAL A 182 1.34 23.46 1.40
C VAL A 182 0.72 22.22 2.05
N ASN A 183 -0.51 22.29 2.56
CA ASN A 183 -1.20 21.15 3.18
C ASN A 183 -1.45 20.02 2.18
N LEU A 184 -1.91 20.34 0.96
CA LEU A 184 -2.11 19.36 -0.10
C LEU A 184 -0.80 18.73 -0.56
N HIS A 185 0.26 19.55 -0.66
CA HIS A 185 1.60 19.07 -0.98
C HIS A 185 2.09 18.08 0.08
N ASN A 186 2.06 18.45 1.35
CA ASN A 186 2.48 17.61 2.47
C ASN A 186 1.68 16.30 2.52
N TRP A 187 0.36 16.36 2.34
CA TRP A 187 -0.47 15.17 2.25
C TRP A 187 -0.06 14.26 1.07
N SER A 188 0.26 14.87 -0.09
CA SER A 188 0.64 14.11 -1.30
C SER A 188 2.01 13.45 -1.21
N LEU A 189 2.85 13.84 -0.25
CA LEU A 189 4.13 13.19 0.02
C LEU A 189 3.97 11.85 0.77
N GLY A 190 2.82 11.63 1.40
CA GLY A 190 2.53 10.47 2.21
C GLY A 190 3.20 10.49 3.59
N SER A 191 2.47 10.07 4.60
CA SER A 191 2.97 9.98 5.97
C SER A 191 2.14 8.99 6.79
N PHE A 192 2.80 8.30 7.73
CA PHE A 192 2.13 7.52 8.77
C PHE A 192 2.00 8.30 10.10
N SER A 193 2.33 9.58 10.10
CA SER A 193 2.18 10.45 11.27
C SER A 193 0.70 10.73 11.57
N GLY A 194 0.36 10.94 12.85
CA GLY A 194 -1.00 11.26 13.27
C GLY A 194 -2.03 10.12 13.19
N MET A 195 -1.59 8.86 13.07
CA MET A 195 -2.49 7.71 13.12
C MET A 195 -3.06 7.50 14.52
N SER A 196 -4.37 7.28 14.59
CA SER A 196 -5.11 6.98 15.82
C SER A 196 -5.63 5.55 15.84
N TRP A 197 -6.02 5.04 17.01
CA TRP A 197 -6.68 3.74 17.14
C TRP A 197 -7.99 3.64 16.34
N GLY A 198 -8.71 4.76 16.18
CA GLY A 198 -9.89 4.82 15.31
C GLY A 198 -9.53 4.51 13.85
N ASN A 199 -8.45 5.12 13.35
CA ASN A 199 -7.93 4.87 12.00
C ASN A 199 -7.48 3.41 11.85
N VAL A 200 -6.75 2.87 12.83
CA VAL A 200 -6.29 1.46 12.82
C VAL A 200 -7.47 0.49 12.73
N LYS A 201 -8.53 0.72 13.51
CA LYS A 201 -9.73 -0.14 13.46
C LYS A 201 -10.38 -0.14 12.08
N VAL A 202 -10.59 1.03 11.49
CA VAL A 202 -11.23 1.15 10.16
C VAL A 202 -10.38 0.49 9.08
N MET A 203 -9.08 0.81 9.01
CA MET A 203 -8.21 0.21 7.99
C MET A 203 -8.04 -1.30 8.18
N ALA A 204 -7.98 -1.78 9.44
CA ALA A 204 -7.90 -3.20 9.72
C ALA A 204 -9.14 -3.95 9.21
N ILE A 205 -10.34 -3.43 9.44
CA ILE A 205 -11.59 -4.02 8.96
C ILE A 205 -11.59 -4.09 7.42
N VAL A 206 -11.30 -2.96 6.75
CA VAL A 206 -11.30 -2.89 5.28
C VAL A 206 -10.25 -3.83 4.69
N VAL A 207 -9.03 -3.80 5.22
CA VAL A 207 -7.94 -4.63 4.70
C VAL A 207 -8.17 -6.10 4.98
N LEU A 208 -8.57 -6.49 6.20
CA LEU A 208 -8.82 -7.90 6.54
C LEU A 208 -9.94 -8.50 5.72
N LEU A 209 -11.07 -7.82 5.58
CA LEU A 209 -12.18 -8.29 4.75
C LEU A 209 -11.73 -8.48 3.29
N THR A 210 -11.01 -7.50 2.75
CA THR A 210 -10.48 -7.60 1.38
C THR A 210 -9.47 -8.74 1.25
N MET A 211 -8.57 -8.92 2.22
CA MET A 211 -7.59 -10.00 2.24
C MET A 211 -8.22 -11.39 2.28
N VAL A 212 -9.31 -11.55 3.04
CA VAL A 212 -10.07 -12.82 3.07
C VAL A 212 -10.59 -13.15 1.66
N ILE A 213 -11.21 -12.17 0.97
CA ILE A 213 -11.70 -12.37 -0.40
C ILE A 213 -10.54 -12.70 -1.36
N VAL A 214 -9.43 -11.94 -1.29
CA VAL A 214 -8.23 -12.20 -2.11
C VAL A 214 -7.67 -13.59 -1.87
N PHE A 215 -7.67 -14.07 -0.62
CA PHE A 215 -7.20 -15.41 -0.28
C PHE A 215 -8.07 -16.51 -0.91
N PHE A 216 -9.39 -16.35 -0.89
CA PHE A 216 -10.30 -17.27 -1.58
C PHE A 216 -10.14 -17.24 -3.11
N MET A 217 -9.70 -16.11 -3.67
CA MET A 217 -9.38 -16.01 -5.10
C MET A 217 -8.03 -16.66 -5.48
N SER A 218 -7.27 -17.20 -4.56
CA SER A 218 -5.95 -17.79 -4.84
C SER A 218 -5.96 -18.89 -5.91
N LYS A 219 -7.00 -19.72 -5.97
CA LYS A 219 -7.16 -20.77 -7.01
C LYS A 219 -7.44 -20.16 -8.39
N PRO A 220 -8.46 -19.30 -8.58
CA PRO A 220 -8.67 -18.57 -9.84
C PRO A 220 -7.46 -17.77 -10.30
N ILE A 221 -6.75 -17.09 -9.37
CA ILE A 221 -5.50 -16.37 -9.67
C ILE A 221 -4.44 -17.32 -10.23
N GLY A 222 -4.27 -18.49 -9.60
CA GLY A 222 -3.32 -19.52 -10.07
C GLY A 222 -3.65 -20.04 -11.48
N ALA A 223 -4.92 -20.29 -11.76
CA ALA A 223 -5.38 -20.71 -13.09
C ALA A 223 -5.12 -19.61 -14.14
N TYR A 224 -5.42 -18.35 -13.81
CA TYR A 224 -5.22 -17.20 -14.70
C TYR A 224 -3.73 -16.95 -15.04
N GLN A 225 -2.82 -17.21 -14.11
CA GLN A 225 -1.38 -17.11 -14.33
C GLN A 225 -0.86 -18.15 -15.36
N LEU A 226 -1.56 -19.26 -15.57
CA LEU A 226 -1.24 -20.28 -16.59
C LEU A 226 -1.79 -19.92 -17.97
N GLY A 227 -2.60 -18.90 -18.06
CA GLY A 227 -3.21 -18.38 -19.27
C GLY A 227 -4.73 -18.23 -19.17
N GLU A 228 -5.26 -17.26 -19.88
CA GLU A 228 -6.69 -16.92 -19.83
C GLU A 228 -7.58 -18.06 -20.34
N VAL A 229 -7.19 -18.68 -21.45
CA VAL A 229 -7.90 -19.82 -22.05
C VAL A 229 -7.91 -21.02 -21.08
N TYR A 230 -6.79 -21.26 -20.41
CA TYR A 230 -6.69 -22.31 -19.40
C TYR A 230 -7.63 -22.05 -18.23
N ALA A 231 -7.65 -20.83 -17.71
CA ALA A 231 -8.54 -20.45 -16.61
C ALA A 231 -10.02 -20.59 -16.99
N GLN A 232 -10.36 -20.19 -18.22
CA GLN A 232 -11.72 -20.34 -18.76
C GLN A 232 -12.16 -21.81 -18.82
N ASN A 233 -11.28 -22.69 -19.30
CA ASN A 233 -11.55 -24.14 -19.36
C ASN A 233 -11.69 -24.77 -17.95
N MET A 234 -11.07 -24.17 -16.94
CA MET A 234 -11.23 -24.54 -15.53
C MET A 234 -12.48 -23.95 -14.87
N GLY A 235 -13.38 -23.31 -15.65
CA GLY A 235 -14.64 -22.76 -15.17
C GLY A 235 -14.55 -21.36 -14.56
N VAL A 236 -13.42 -20.65 -14.71
CA VAL A 236 -13.28 -19.27 -14.22
C VAL A 236 -14.00 -18.31 -15.17
N ASN A 237 -14.97 -17.55 -14.66
CA ASN A 237 -15.59 -16.47 -15.42
C ASN A 237 -14.60 -15.29 -15.52
N ILE A 238 -13.90 -15.19 -16.65
CA ILE A 238 -12.80 -14.24 -16.86
C ILE A 238 -13.26 -12.78 -16.70
N LYS A 239 -14.46 -12.42 -17.15
CA LYS A 239 -14.97 -11.04 -17.02
C LYS A 239 -15.15 -10.65 -15.55
N LEU A 240 -15.84 -11.47 -14.77
CA LEU A 240 -16.04 -11.23 -13.33
C LEU A 240 -14.72 -11.29 -12.56
N PHE A 241 -13.83 -12.22 -12.92
CA PHE A 241 -12.52 -12.37 -12.31
C PHE A 241 -11.65 -11.11 -12.50
N ARG A 242 -11.59 -10.57 -13.73
CA ARG A 242 -10.86 -9.34 -14.05
C ARG A 242 -11.39 -8.13 -13.26
N ILE A 243 -12.72 -7.97 -13.22
CA ILE A 243 -13.36 -6.91 -12.43
C ILE A 243 -13.01 -7.08 -10.95
N GLY A 244 -13.07 -8.31 -10.42
CA GLY A 244 -12.72 -8.61 -9.04
C GLY A 244 -11.27 -8.24 -8.70
N LEU A 245 -10.30 -8.59 -9.56
CA LEU A 245 -8.89 -8.25 -9.34
C LEU A 245 -8.66 -6.74 -9.27
N ILE A 246 -9.23 -5.98 -10.22
CA ILE A 246 -9.11 -4.52 -10.23
C ILE A 246 -9.77 -3.94 -8.99
N LEU A 247 -10.98 -4.38 -8.64
CA LEU A 247 -11.77 -3.87 -7.52
C LEU A 247 -11.05 -4.09 -6.18
N LEU A 248 -10.60 -5.32 -5.92
CA LEU A 248 -9.91 -5.67 -4.68
C LEU A 248 -8.56 -4.94 -4.56
N SER A 249 -7.80 -4.88 -5.64
CA SER A 249 -6.56 -4.10 -5.68
C SER A 249 -6.82 -2.62 -5.40
N SER A 250 -7.87 -2.05 -5.99
CA SER A 250 -8.19 -0.64 -5.82
C SER A 250 -8.71 -0.31 -4.43
N ILE A 251 -9.49 -1.19 -3.80
CA ILE A 251 -9.92 -1.02 -2.41
C ILE A 251 -8.69 -0.99 -1.48
N LEU A 252 -7.75 -1.92 -1.65
CA LEU A 252 -6.52 -1.96 -0.86
C LEU A 252 -5.68 -0.69 -1.05
N SER A 253 -5.45 -0.27 -2.30
CA SER A 253 -4.66 0.93 -2.58
C SER A 253 -5.37 2.23 -2.23
N ALA A 254 -6.71 2.30 -2.37
CA ALA A 254 -7.49 3.44 -1.92
C ALA A 254 -7.47 3.60 -0.41
N CYS A 255 -7.53 2.48 0.33
CA CYS A 255 -7.37 2.49 1.79
C CYS A 255 -5.98 3.06 2.16
N VAL A 256 -4.90 2.60 1.51
CA VAL A 256 -3.56 3.16 1.75
C VAL A 256 -3.52 4.65 1.46
N THR A 257 -3.97 5.07 0.29
CA THR A 257 -3.94 6.48 -0.12
C THR A 257 -4.80 7.36 0.78
N ALA A 258 -5.94 6.86 1.25
CA ALA A 258 -6.83 7.61 2.12
C ALA A 258 -6.21 7.88 3.50
N PHE A 259 -5.56 6.90 4.11
CA PHE A 259 -5.00 7.04 5.44
C PHE A 259 -3.58 7.61 5.44
N ALA A 260 -2.72 7.10 4.59
CA ALA A 260 -1.28 7.45 4.59
C ALA A 260 -0.85 8.34 3.42
N GLY A 261 -1.77 8.73 2.53
CA GLY A 261 -1.43 9.39 1.29
C GLY A 261 -0.81 8.42 0.26
N PRO A 262 -0.39 8.95 -0.91
CA PRO A 262 0.24 8.15 -1.95
C PRO A 262 1.59 7.58 -1.50
N ILE A 263 1.77 6.26 -1.55
CA ILE A 263 3.05 5.58 -1.24
C ILE A 263 3.54 4.83 -2.47
N SER A 264 4.73 5.15 -2.95
CA SER A 264 5.29 4.62 -4.19
C SER A 264 6.05 3.29 -4.00
N PHE A 265 6.27 2.56 -5.09
CA PHE A 265 7.15 1.40 -5.26
C PHE A 265 6.83 0.14 -4.44
N VAL A 266 6.21 0.20 -3.28
CA VAL A 266 5.93 -0.99 -2.41
C VAL A 266 5.18 -2.07 -3.19
N GLY A 267 4.09 -1.69 -3.89
CA GLY A 267 3.28 -2.61 -4.70
C GLY A 267 4.01 -3.19 -5.92
N ILE A 268 5.11 -2.58 -6.35
CA ILE A 268 5.90 -3.09 -7.46
C ILE A 268 7.06 -3.96 -6.94
N ALA A 269 7.85 -3.44 -6.02
CA ALA A 269 9.08 -4.07 -5.57
C ALA A 269 8.85 -5.31 -4.71
N VAL A 270 7.96 -5.21 -3.71
CA VAL A 270 7.78 -6.27 -2.70
C VAL A 270 7.28 -7.59 -3.30
N PRO A 271 6.27 -7.65 -4.18
CA PRO A 271 5.84 -8.92 -4.77
C PRO A 271 6.97 -9.64 -5.52
N HIS A 272 7.91 -8.90 -6.10
CA HIS A 272 9.07 -9.47 -6.77
C HIS A 272 10.09 -10.04 -5.79
N ILE A 273 10.41 -9.29 -4.72
CA ILE A 273 11.31 -9.76 -3.65
C ILE A 273 10.76 -11.07 -3.09
N VAL A 274 9.47 -11.09 -2.78
CA VAL A 274 8.78 -12.25 -2.20
C VAL A 274 8.78 -13.45 -3.14
N LYS A 275 8.42 -13.26 -4.41
CA LYS A 275 8.49 -14.33 -5.42
C LYS A 275 9.90 -14.88 -5.60
N SER A 276 10.92 -14.02 -5.54
CA SER A 276 12.32 -14.42 -5.61
C SER A 276 12.75 -15.21 -4.38
N LEU A 277 12.33 -14.81 -3.19
CA LEU A 277 12.61 -15.48 -1.92
C LEU A 277 11.97 -16.88 -1.87
N LEU A 278 10.69 -16.96 -2.21
CA LEU A 278 9.93 -18.23 -2.23
C LEU A 278 10.31 -19.12 -3.43
N LYS A 279 10.84 -18.55 -4.51
CA LYS A 279 11.04 -19.21 -5.82
C LYS A 279 9.77 -19.92 -6.32
N THR A 280 8.61 -19.31 -6.10
CA THR A 280 7.31 -19.79 -6.57
C THR A 280 6.40 -18.62 -6.92
N ALA A 281 5.48 -18.85 -7.86
CA ALA A 281 4.40 -17.93 -8.19
C ALA A 281 3.04 -18.36 -7.62
N ARG A 282 2.97 -19.48 -6.84
CA ARG A 282 1.71 -20.01 -6.29
C ARG A 282 1.01 -18.97 -5.43
N PRO A 283 -0.21 -18.50 -5.78
CA PRO A 283 -0.88 -17.39 -5.09
C PRO A 283 -1.14 -17.67 -3.61
N LEU A 284 -1.46 -18.92 -3.26
CA LEU A 284 -1.71 -19.34 -1.88
C LEU A 284 -0.54 -19.02 -0.92
N LEU A 285 0.71 -19.05 -1.43
CA LEU A 285 1.90 -18.71 -0.66
C LEU A 285 2.32 -17.26 -0.87
N VAL A 286 2.17 -16.76 -2.09
CA VAL A 286 2.64 -15.41 -2.46
C VAL A 286 1.76 -14.32 -1.81
N ILE A 287 0.44 -14.51 -1.69
CA ILE A 287 -0.46 -13.53 -1.09
C ILE A 287 -0.07 -13.23 0.38
N PRO A 288 -0.02 -14.21 1.30
CA PRO A 288 0.36 -13.93 2.68
C PRO A 288 1.82 -13.46 2.80
N ALA A 289 2.73 -13.97 1.97
CA ALA A 289 4.11 -13.53 1.98
C ALA A 289 4.28 -12.09 1.44
N CYS A 290 3.46 -11.66 0.46
CA CYS A 290 3.40 -10.27 0.02
C CYS A 290 2.90 -9.35 1.13
N PHE A 291 1.89 -9.76 1.89
CA PHE A 291 1.40 -8.98 3.02
C PHE A 291 2.51 -8.79 4.07
N LEU A 292 3.15 -9.87 4.50
CA LEU A 292 4.27 -9.80 5.46
C LEU A 292 5.46 -9.02 4.91
N GLY A 293 5.84 -9.26 3.65
CA GLY A 293 6.94 -8.56 3.00
C GLY A 293 6.69 -7.06 2.86
N GLY A 294 5.43 -6.66 2.56
CA GLY A 294 5.00 -5.26 2.51
C GLY A 294 5.06 -4.60 3.87
N ALA A 295 4.61 -5.29 4.91
CA ALA A 295 4.71 -4.84 6.30
C ALA A 295 6.18 -4.61 6.71
N VAL A 296 7.06 -5.59 6.47
CA VAL A 296 8.51 -5.51 6.75
C VAL A 296 9.16 -4.34 6.01
N PHE A 297 8.90 -4.23 4.70
CA PHE A 297 9.48 -3.17 3.88
C PHE A 297 9.03 -1.77 4.32
N CYS A 298 7.73 -1.59 4.60
CA CYS A 298 7.21 -0.31 5.07
C CYS A 298 7.68 0.04 6.47
N LEU A 299 7.78 -0.94 7.41
CA LEU A 299 8.35 -0.69 8.74
C LEU A 299 9.82 -0.25 8.67
N PHE A 300 10.60 -0.87 7.78
CA PHE A 300 11.99 -0.47 7.53
C PHE A 300 12.06 0.97 6.98
N CYS A 301 11.24 1.30 5.98
CA CYS A 301 11.21 2.64 5.41
C CYS A 301 10.70 3.69 6.39
N ASP A 302 9.68 3.37 7.21
CA ASP A 302 9.15 4.28 8.23
C ASP A 302 10.17 4.54 9.34
N LEU A 303 10.93 3.53 9.75
CA LEU A 303 12.03 3.69 10.70
C LEU A 303 13.06 4.70 10.18
N ILE A 304 13.50 4.55 8.93
CA ILE A 304 14.46 5.47 8.29
C ILE A 304 13.86 6.87 8.19
N ALA A 305 12.60 6.98 7.74
CA ALA A 305 11.93 8.26 7.56
C ALA A 305 11.91 9.10 8.85
N ARG A 306 11.79 8.44 10.01
CA ARG A 306 11.72 9.10 11.32
C ARG A 306 13.06 9.36 11.99
N THR A 307 14.08 8.54 11.68
CA THR A 307 15.31 8.53 12.51
C THR A 307 16.48 9.24 11.85
N VAL A 308 16.62 9.18 10.53
CA VAL A 308 17.85 9.64 9.84
C VAL A 308 18.06 11.15 9.94
N PHE A 309 16.98 11.93 9.89
CA PHE A 309 17.04 13.40 9.96
C PHE A 309 16.22 13.97 11.12
N ALA A 310 16.04 13.18 12.20
CA ALA A 310 15.31 13.66 13.36
C ALA A 310 15.84 15.03 13.85
N PRO A 311 14.97 15.99 14.20
CA PRO A 311 13.54 15.85 14.42
C PRO A 311 12.67 15.97 13.16
N THR A 312 13.24 16.24 11.98
CA THR A 312 12.51 16.35 10.71
C THR A 312 12.19 14.96 10.16
N GLU A 313 10.92 14.66 9.92
CA GLU A 313 10.50 13.40 9.29
C GLU A 313 10.60 13.52 7.76
N LEU A 314 11.22 12.51 7.12
CA LEU A 314 11.19 12.39 5.67
C LEU A 314 9.82 11.87 5.19
N SER A 315 9.43 12.22 3.96
CA SER A 315 8.24 11.63 3.36
C SER A 315 8.45 10.12 3.13
N ILE A 316 7.44 9.31 3.47
CA ILE A 316 7.52 7.87 3.29
C ILE A 316 7.66 7.48 1.81
N SER A 317 7.01 8.21 0.90
CA SER A 317 7.14 7.98 -0.54
C SER A 317 8.56 8.17 -1.06
N SER A 318 9.29 9.18 -0.57
CA SER A 318 10.69 9.38 -0.96
C SER A 318 11.57 8.23 -0.50
N VAL A 319 11.40 7.79 0.76
CA VAL A 319 12.19 6.67 1.29
C VAL A 319 11.86 5.37 0.56
N THR A 320 10.58 5.06 0.35
CA THR A 320 10.19 3.86 -0.41
C THR A 320 10.64 3.90 -1.86
N ALA A 321 10.74 5.09 -2.47
CA ALA A 321 11.28 5.26 -3.83
C ALA A 321 12.78 4.96 -3.87
N VAL A 322 13.57 5.50 -2.94
CA VAL A 322 15.02 5.28 -2.87
C VAL A 322 15.37 3.79 -2.73
N PHE A 323 14.63 3.06 -1.90
CA PHE A 323 14.89 1.62 -1.71
C PHE A 323 14.16 0.74 -2.72
N GLY A 324 12.97 1.14 -3.19
CA GLY A 324 12.16 0.34 -4.11
C GLY A 324 12.59 0.45 -5.57
N ALA A 325 12.97 1.64 -6.06
CA ALA A 325 13.34 1.84 -7.45
C ALA A 325 14.57 1.01 -7.89
N PRO A 326 15.67 0.92 -7.11
CA PRO A 326 16.79 0.05 -7.47
C PRO A 326 16.40 -1.42 -7.61
N VAL A 327 15.51 -1.90 -6.76
CA VAL A 327 15.00 -3.29 -6.84
C VAL A 327 14.26 -3.50 -8.17
N VAL A 328 13.41 -2.57 -8.56
CA VAL A 328 12.66 -2.63 -9.83
C VAL A 328 13.62 -2.61 -11.02
N ILE A 329 14.60 -1.71 -11.03
CA ILE A 329 15.63 -1.61 -12.09
C ILE A 329 16.41 -2.94 -12.20
N TYR A 330 16.86 -3.48 -11.07
CA TYR A 330 17.58 -4.78 -11.06
C TYR A 330 16.75 -5.90 -11.66
N ILE A 331 15.46 -5.97 -11.33
CA ILE A 331 14.54 -6.98 -11.86
C ILE A 331 14.37 -6.84 -13.37
N MET A 332 14.23 -5.62 -13.89
CA MET A 332 14.10 -5.34 -15.31
C MET A 332 15.35 -5.80 -16.10
N ILE A 333 16.54 -5.45 -15.61
CA ILE A 333 17.81 -5.85 -16.24
C ILE A 333 17.95 -7.38 -16.26
N ARG A 334 17.62 -8.04 -15.15
CA ARG A 334 17.73 -9.50 -15.05
C ARG A 334 16.75 -10.23 -15.98
N ARG A 335 15.56 -9.67 -16.18
CA ARG A 335 14.57 -10.25 -17.10
C ARG A 335 15.01 -10.13 -18.55
N GLN A 336 15.59 -9.01 -18.94
CA GLN A 336 16.10 -8.81 -20.30
C GLN A 336 17.23 -9.79 -20.68
N LYS A 337 18.05 -10.22 -19.70
CA LYS A 337 19.11 -11.21 -19.91
C LYS A 337 18.59 -12.67 -20.03
N ARG A 338 17.32 -12.92 -19.73
CA ARG A 338 16.70 -14.28 -19.77
C ARG A 338 15.82 -14.50 -21.01
N ASN A 339 15.45 -13.45 -21.71
CA ASN A 339 14.81 -13.47 -23.02
C ASN A 339 15.87 -13.31 -24.11
#